data_d133b49b54a329f9a9c6a93956379190
#
_entry.id   d133b49b54a329f9a9c6a93956379190
#
_cell.length_a   1.000
_cell.length_b   1.000
_cell.length_c   1.000
_cell.angle_alpha   90.00
_cell.angle_beta   90.00
_cell.angle_gamma   90.00
#
_symmetry.space_group_name_H-M   'P 1'
#
loop_
_entity.id
_entity.type
_entity.pdbx_description
1 polymer ?
#
loop_
_entity_poly.entity_id
_entity_poly.type
_entity_poly.pdbx_seq_one_letter_code
_entity_poly.pdbx_strand_id
1 'polypeptide(L)'
;MKPFFRRSGLVGLLGATALAVGQAQAAATILLWPIDPWLSAEARATELWIQNQGNSATTMQVRIVRWKQEGGYERYTAQQDVVASPPIVTIAKGSKQLIRLIKQGTIPSGVEQAYRIIVDEIPQPDAKAEPSMGLKLQMRYSIPLFVYGQ
;
A
#
# COMPACT_ATOMS: atom_id res chain seq x y z
N MET A 1 -49.33 66.05 21.99
CA MET A 1 -49.22 64.90 21.05
C MET A 1 -47.75 64.61 20.82
N LYS A 2 -47.27 63.48 21.29
CA LYS A 2 -45.89 63.07 21.05
C LYS A 2 -45.89 61.97 19.98
N PRO A 3 -45.14 62.11 18.87
CA PRO A 3 -45.08 61.06 17.87
C PRO A 3 -44.23 59.91 18.39
N PHE A 4 -44.81 58.74 18.42
CA PHE A 4 -44.07 57.50 18.67
C PHE A 4 -43.33 57.08 17.45
N PHE A 5 -41.99 57.23 17.47
CA PHE A 5 -41.13 56.59 16.46
C PHE A 5 -40.89 55.14 16.86
N ARG A 6 -41.56 54.23 16.20
CA ARG A 6 -41.17 52.82 16.22
C ARG A 6 -39.94 52.63 15.37
N ARG A 7 -38.82 52.48 15.98
CA ARG A 7 -37.63 51.96 15.31
C ARG A 7 -37.80 50.44 15.18
N SER A 8 -38.14 50.00 13.99
CA SER A 8 -38.05 48.59 13.62
C SER A 8 -36.57 48.26 13.46
N GLY A 9 -36.01 47.62 14.47
CA GLY A 9 -34.67 47.05 14.34
C GLY A 9 -34.74 45.82 13.44
N LEU A 10 -34.17 45.92 12.27
CA LEU A 10 -33.92 44.79 11.40
C LEU A 10 -32.74 44.02 12.03
N VAL A 11 -33.06 42.94 12.71
CA VAL A 11 -32.02 42.00 13.14
C VAL A 11 -31.71 41.12 11.93
N GLY A 12 -30.63 41.44 11.25
CA GLY A 12 -30.09 40.60 10.20
C GLY A 12 -29.50 39.34 10.81
N LEU A 13 -30.22 38.21 10.65
CA LEU A 13 -29.72 36.89 11.00
C LEU A 13 -28.67 36.49 9.94
N LEU A 14 -27.41 36.76 10.21
CA LEU A 14 -26.30 36.19 9.46
C LEU A 14 -26.19 34.70 9.80
N GLY A 15 -26.85 33.88 9.01
CA GLY A 15 -26.66 32.45 9.04
C GLY A 15 -25.26 32.09 8.54
N ALA A 16 -24.35 31.83 9.46
CA ALA A 16 -23.08 31.20 9.13
C ALA A 16 -23.36 29.75 8.74
N THR A 17 -23.51 29.49 7.46
CA THR A 17 -23.45 28.14 6.94
C THR A 17 -21.99 27.68 7.04
N ALA A 18 -21.69 26.96 8.12
CA ALA A 18 -20.44 26.22 8.24
C ALA A 18 -20.47 25.12 7.18
N LEU A 19 -19.78 25.33 6.08
CA LEU A 19 -19.44 24.27 5.13
C LEU A 19 -18.53 23.28 5.87
N ALA A 20 -19.11 22.20 6.35
CA ALA A 20 -18.36 21.07 6.81
C ALA A 20 -17.67 20.47 5.57
N VAL A 21 -16.43 20.89 5.33
CA VAL A 21 -15.57 20.23 4.36
C VAL A 21 -15.25 18.86 4.97
N GLY A 22 -16.03 17.85 4.59
CA GLY A 22 -15.70 16.49 4.91
C GLY A 22 -14.34 16.17 4.33
N GLN A 23 -13.36 15.94 5.18
CA GLN A 23 -12.07 15.44 4.74
C GLN A 23 -12.30 14.03 4.19
N ALA A 24 -12.17 13.89 2.88
CA ALA A 24 -12.08 12.58 2.26
C ALA A 24 -10.79 11.93 2.77
N GLN A 25 -10.91 11.02 3.72
CA GLN A 25 -9.78 10.19 4.12
C GLN A 25 -9.50 9.22 2.98
N ALA A 26 -8.30 9.30 2.41
CA ALA A 26 -7.83 8.33 1.46
C ALA A 26 -7.89 6.94 2.10
N ALA A 27 -8.68 6.05 1.48
CA ALA A 27 -8.76 4.67 1.92
C ALA A 27 -7.40 3.98 1.73
N ALA A 28 -7.02 3.15 2.69
CA ALA A 28 -5.88 2.25 2.72
C ALA A 28 -4.55 2.95 2.59
N THR A 29 -3.92 3.02 3.68
CA THR A 29 -2.54 3.43 3.72
C THR A 29 -1.71 2.24 4.13
N ILE A 30 -1.13 1.60 3.14
CA ILE A 30 -0.09 0.61 3.35
C ILE A 30 1.24 1.32 3.21
N LEU A 31 2.08 1.20 4.23
CA LEU A 31 3.44 1.71 4.20
C LEU A 31 4.40 0.54 4.02
N LEU A 32 5.27 0.65 3.03
CA LEU A 32 6.29 -0.35 2.70
C LEU A 32 7.67 0.27 2.87
N TRP A 33 8.57 -0.44 3.51
CA TRP A 33 9.98 -0.04 3.59
C TRP A 33 10.92 -1.23 3.78
N PRO A 34 12.15 -1.17 3.25
CA PRO A 34 12.67 -0.15 2.36
C PRO A 34 12.04 -0.24 0.97
N ILE A 35 12.11 0.84 0.20
CA ILE A 35 11.60 0.87 -1.18
C ILE A 35 12.64 0.38 -2.21
N ASP A 36 13.84 0.09 -1.77
CA ASP A 36 14.96 -0.35 -2.57
C ASP A 36 15.75 -1.46 -1.87
N PRO A 37 15.11 -2.56 -1.44
CA PRO A 37 15.81 -3.65 -0.81
C PRO A 37 16.80 -4.30 -1.77
N TRP A 38 17.87 -4.83 -1.23
CA TRP A 38 18.88 -5.56 -1.99
C TRP A 38 19.50 -6.66 -1.14
N LEU A 39 20.00 -7.68 -1.82
CA LEU A 39 20.69 -8.80 -1.21
C LEU A 39 22.14 -8.81 -1.71
N SER A 40 23.10 -8.62 -0.80
CA SER A 40 24.50 -8.77 -1.12
C SER A 40 24.85 -10.21 -1.48
N ALA A 41 26.03 -10.41 -2.06
CA ALA A 41 26.50 -11.74 -2.42
C ALA A 41 26.52 -12.70 -1.22
N GLU A 42 26.91 -12.22 -0.06
CA GLU A 42 27.01 -13.01 1.17
C GLU A 42 25.70 -13.14 1.94
N ALA A 43 24.74 -12.25 1.69
CA ALA A 43 23.49 -12.24 2.43
C ALA A 43 22.54 -13.33 1.92
N ARG A 44 21.95 -14.06 2.87
CA ARG A 44 20.95 -15.07 2.56
C ARG A 44 19.52 -14.53 2.57
N ALA A 45 19.31 -13.45 3.29
CA ALA A 45 17.98 -12.86 3.43
C ALA A 45 18.09 -11.36 3.70
N THR A 46 17.03 -10.65 3.38
CA THR A 46 16.83 -9.27 3.78
C THR A 46 15.38 -9.06 4.20
N GLU A 47 15.04 -7.87 4.62
CA GLU A 47 13.76 -7.57 5.24
C GLU A 47 12.94 -6.59 4.39
N LEU A 48 11.63 -6.84 4.38
CA LEU A 48 10.63 -5.90 3.89
C LEU A 48 9.57 -5.76 4.97
N TRP A 49 9.26 -4.55 5.36
CA TRP A 49 8.23 -4.26 6.33
C TRP A 49 6.98 -3.75 5.63
N ILE A 50 5.83 -4.23 6.08
CA ILE A 50 4.53 -3.76 5.64
C ILE A 50 3.77 -3.29 6.87
N GLN A 51 3.33 -2.04 6.87
CA GLN A 51 2.51 -1.48 7.94
C GLN A 51 1.12 -1.15 7.41
N ASN A 52 0.11 -1.59 8.16
CA ASN A 52 -1.27 -1.24 7.88
C ASN A 52 -1.65 0.01 8.69
N GLN A 53 -1.70 1.16 8.02
CA GLN A 53 -2.13 2.42 8.62
C GLN A 53 -3.63 2.69 8.44
N GLY A 54 -4.36 1.74 7.87
CA GLY A 54 -5.79 1.85 7.67
C GLY A 54 -6.62 1.57 8.93
N ASN A 55 -7.92 1.60 8.79
CA ASN A 55 -8.88 1.47 9.88
C ASN A 55 -9.37 0.03 10.10
N SER A 56 -8.99 -0.89 9.24
CA SER A 56 -9.39 -2.30 9.31
C SER A 56 -8.24 -3.21 8.95
N ALA A 57 -8.32 -4.47 9.35
CA ALA A 57 -7.35 -5.48 8.96
C ALA A 57 -7.32 -5.63 7.44
N THR A 58 -6.14 -5.90 6.88
CA THR A 58 -5.96 -6.13 5.46
C THR A 58 -5.14 -7.41 5.23
N THR A 59 -5.46 -8.13 4.18
CA THR A 59 -4.69 -9.31 3.78
C THR A 59 -3.84 -8.95 2.57
N MET A 60 -2.54 -9.22 2.68
CA MET A 60 -1.55 -8.90 1.67
C MET A 60 -0.92 -10.18 1.14
N GLN A 61 -0.72 -10.23 -0.17
CA GLN A 61 0.02 -11.28 -0.85
C GLN A 61 1.33 -10.69 -1.39
N VAL A 62 2.43 -11.38 -1.13
CA VAL A 62 3.75 -10.96 -1.57
C VAL A 62 4.32 -12.00 -2.52
N ARG A 63 4.64 -11.59 -3.73
CA ARG A 63 5.25 -12.43 -4.76
C ARG A 63 6.52 -11.77 -5.25
N ILE A 64 7.51 -12.56 -5.62
CA ILE A 64 8.74 -12.07 -6.22
C ILE A 64 8.85 -12.67 -7.61
N VAL A 65 8.93 -11.81 -8.60
CA VAL A 65 9.06 -12.20 -10.01
C VAL A 65 10.38 -11.69 -10.56
N ARG A 66 10.94 -12.41 -11.54
CA ARG A 66 12.12 -11.95 -12.25
C ARG A 66 11.74 -10.80 -13.18
N TRP A 67 12.58 -9.81 -13.21
CA TRP A 67 12.38 -8.60 -14.01
C TRP A 67 13.47 -8.46 -15.05
N LYS A 68 13.06 -8.36 -16.32
CA LYS A 68 13.95 -8.14 -17.45
C LYS A 68 13.39 -7.07 -18.36
N GLN A 69 14.29 -6.36 -19.03
CA GLN A 69 13.94 -5.48 -20.13
C GLN A 69 14.41 -6.11 -21.44
N GLU A 70 13.47 -6.36 -22.36
CA GLU A 70 13.74 -6.95 -23.66
C GLU A 70 13.02 -6.16 -24.74
N GLY A 71 13.75 -5.66 -25.74
CA GLY A 71 13.16 -4.96 -26.89
C GLY A 71 12.36 -3.71 -26.52
N GLY A 72 12.72 -3.01 -25.45
CA GLY A 72 12.01 -1.83 -24.96
C GLY A 72 10.81 -2.15 -24.08
N TYR A 73 10.54 -3.42 -23.78
CA TYR A 73 9.43 -3.86 -22.92
C TYR A 73 9.95 -4.49 -21.64
N GLU A 74 9.20 -4.28 -20.57
CA GLU A 74 9.45 -4.98 -19.31
C GLU A 74 8.79 -6.36 -19.34
N ARG A 75 9.55 -7.38 -18.91
CA ARG A 75 9.07 -8.74 -18.77
C ARG A 75 9.21 -9.21 -17.36
N TYR A 76 8.14 -9.82 -16.87
CA TYR A 76 8.07 -10.43 -15.54
C TYR A 76 7.84 -11.91 -15.69
N THR A 77 8.72 -12.72 -15.11
CA THR A 77 8.64 -14.17 -15.20
C THR A 77 8.68 -14.79 -13.81
N ALA A 78 8.01 -15.92 -13.66
CA ALA A 78 8.07 -16.71 -12.43
C ALA A 78 9.51 -17.19 -12.18
N GLN A 79 9.87 -17.29 -10.91
CA GLN A 79 11.19 -17.74 -10.47
C GLN A 79 11.12 -18.34 -9.08
N GLN A 80 12.15 -19.07 -8.67
CA GLN A 80 12.25 -19.67 -7.35
C GLN A 80 13.58 -19.38 -6.64
N ASP A 81 14.39 -18.48 -7.18
CA ASP A 81 15.70 -18.15 -6.59
C ASP A 81 15.57 -17.32 -5.32
N VAL A 82 14.55 -16.47 -5.27
CA VAL A 82 14.24 -15.62 -4.12
C VAL A 82 12.76 -15.73 -3.81
N VAL A 83 12.46 -15.94 -2.54
CA VAL A 83 11.08 -16.12 -2.06
C VAL A 83 10.77 -15.16 -0.93
N ALA A 84 9.51 -14.80 -0.81
CA ALA A 84 8.99 -14.02 0.32
C ALA A 84 8.36 -14.94 1.36
N SER A 85 8.59 -14.67 2.64
CA SER A 85 8.02 -15.43 3.73
C SER A 85 7.59 -14.50 4.88
N PRO A 86 6.32 -14.56 5.32
CA PRO A 86 5.22 -15.32 4.75
C PRO A 86 4.73 -14.74 3.42
N PRO A 87 4.24 -15.57 2.46
CA PRO A 87 3.77 -15.06 1.17
C PRO A 87 2.38 -14.42 1.23
N ILE A 88 1.58 -14.79 2.20
CA ILE A 88 0.25 -14.21 2.47
C ILE A 88 0.14 -13.96 3.96
N VAL A 89 -0.33 -12.78 4.34
CA VAL A 89 -0.49 -12.41 5.74
C VAL A 89 -1.63 -11.42 5.92
N THR A 90 -2.38 -11.59 7.00
CA THR A 90 -3.37 -10.61 7.43
C THR A 90 -2.76 -9.71 8.49
N ILE A 91 -2.77 -8.41 8.23
CA ILE A 91 -2.17 -7.40 9.09
C ILE A 91 -3.29 -6.61 9.76
N ALA A 92 -3.35 -6.65 11.08
CA ALA A 92 -4.31 -5.87 11.85
C ALA A 92 -4.09 -4.37 11.64
N LYS A 93 -5.15 -3.59 11.82
CA LYS A 93 -5.05 -2.13 11.74
C LYS A 93 -3.95 -1.61 12.67
N GLY A 94 -3.13 -0.69 12.18
CA GLY A 94 -2.03 -0.08 12.94
C GLY A 94 -0.82 -0.98 13.14
N SER A 95 -0.88 -2.26 12.75
CA SER A 95 0.22 -3.21 12.93
C SER A 95 1.15 -3.24 11.74
N LYS A 96 2.37 -3.70 11.99
CA LYS A 96 3.37 -3.94 10.96
C LYS A 96 3.75 -5.42 10.93
N GLN A 97 4.12 -5.89 9.76
CA GLN A 97 4.52 -7.27 9.50
C GLN A 97 5.86 -7.30 8.80
N LEU A 98 6.74 -8.13 9.32
CA LEU A 98 8.01 -8.44 8.65
C LEU A 98 7.79 -9.51 7.58
N ILE A 99 8.25 -9.23 6.38
CA ILE A 99 8.37 -10.19 5.29
C ILE A 99 9.86 -10.41 5.05
N ARG A 100 10.28 -11.65 5.14
CA ARG A 100 11.65 -12.02 4.82
C ARG A 100 11.77 -12.32 3.33
N LEU A 101 12.76 -11.73 2.70
CA LEU A 101 13.13 -11.99 1.31
C LEU A 101 14.33 -12.93 1.35
N ILE A 102 14.14 -14.18 0.96
CA ILE A 102 15.09 -15.27 1.22
C ILE A 102 15.66 -15.77 -0.09
N LYS A 103 16.98 -15.78 -0.20
CA LYS A 103 17.70 -16.39 -1.30
C LYS A 103 17.69 -17.91 -1.13
N GLN A 104 17.04 -18.63 -2.03
CA GLN A 104 17.00 -20.10 -2.05
C GLN A 104 17.89 -20.68 -3.12
N GLY A 105 17.89 -20.08 -4.30
CA GLY A 105 18.69 -20.51 -5.42
C GLY A 105 20.11 -19.97 -5.39
N THR A 106 20.90 -20.44 -6.33
CA THR A 106 22.24 -19.92 -6.55
C THR A 106 22.22 -18.84 -7.61
N ILE A 107 22.68 -17.65 -7.24
CA ILE A 107 22.93 -16.57 -8.19
C ILE A 107 24.38 -16.71 -8.67
N PRO A 108 24.61 -16.74 -9.99
CA PRO A 108 25.97 -16.88 -10.51
C PRO A 108 26.91 -15.78 -10.01
N SER A 109 28.16 -16.16 -9.77
CA SER A 109 29.19 -15.24 -9.30
C SER A 109 29.34 -14.03 -10.22
N GLY A 110 29.44 -12.85 -9.62
CA GLY A 110 29.59 -11.59 -10.34
C GLY A 110 28.36 -11.12 -11.12
N VAL A 111 27.21 -11.79 -10.92
CA VAL A 111 25.97 -11.45 -11.61
C VAL A 111 25.04 -10.69 -10.66
N GLU A 112 24.44 -9.63 -11.19
CA GLU A 112 23.30 -8.93 -10.57
C GLU A 112 22.04 -9.44 -11.23
N GLN A 113 21.10 -9.93 -10.43
CA GLN A 113 19.77 -10.32 -10.88
C GLN A 113 18.73 -9.32 -10.39
N ALA A 114 17.85 -8.91 -11.27
CA ALA A 114 16.78 -7.98 -10.97
C ALA A 114 15.46 -8.71 -10.80
N TYR A 115 14.73 -8.34 -9.75
CA TYR A 115 13.41 -8.85 -9.41
C TYR A 115 12.47 -7.70 -9.12
N ARG A 116 11.17 -8.00 -9.16
CA ARG A 116 10.13 -7.13 -8.62
C ARG A 116 9.41 -7.85 -7.51
N ILE A 117 9.25 -7.17 -6.39
CA ILE A 117 8.41 -7.61 -5.29
C ILE A 117 7.02 -7.04 -5.56
N ILE A 118 6.06 -7.91 -5.80
CA ILE A 118 4.67 -7.53 -6.04
C ILE A 118 3.89 -7.77 -4.77
N VAL A 119 3.34 -6.70 -4.21
CA VAL A 119 2.53 -6.75 -3.00
C VAL A 119 1.10 -6.38 -3.38
N ASP A 120 0.20 -7.35 -3.28
CA ASP A 120 -1.20 -7.20 -3.64
C ASP A 120 -2.08 -7.22 -2.40
N GLU A 121 -3.03 -6.29 -2.34
CA GLU A 121 -4.11 -6.36 -1.38
C GLU A 121 -5.13 -7.38 -1.86
N ILE A 122 -5.42 -8.39 -1.02
CA ILE A 122 -6.44 -9.38 -1.31
C ILE A 122 -7.75 -8.89 -0.71
N PRO A 123 -8.78 -8.66 -1.54
CA PRO A 123 -10.07 -8.22 -1.02
C PRO A 123 -10.69 -9.31 -0.15
N GLN A 124 -11.12 -8.90 1.05
CA GLN A 124 -11.92 -9.76 1.92
C GLN A 124 -13.39 -9.55 1.55
N PRO A 125 -14.13 -10.62 1.24
CA PRO A 125 -15.56 -10.50 1.07
C PRO A 125 -16.17 -10.12 2.42
N ASP A 126 -16.66 -8.91 2.53
CA ASP A 126 -17.44 -8.50 3.67
C ASP A 126 -18.88 -8.98 3.47
N ALA A 127 -19.27 -10.03 4.19
CA ALA A 127 -20.62 -10.59 4.14
C ALA A 127 -21.70 -9.61 4.62
N LYS A 128 -21.31 -8.48 5.21
CA LYS A 128 -22.20 -7.44 5.72
C LYS A 128 -22.16 -6.16 4.87
N ALA A 129 -21.35 -6.13 3.81
CA ALA A 129 -21.30 -4.98 2.93
C ALA A 129 -22.58 -4.91 2.13
N GLU A 130 -23.37 -3.89 2.33
CA GLU A 130 -24.45 -3.55 1.42
C GLU A 130 -23.85 -3.19 0.06
N PRO A 131 -24.53 -3.53 -1.06
CA PRO A 131 -24.06 -3.10 -2.37
C PRO A 131 -24.07 -1.57 -2.41
N SER A 132 -22.94 -0.97 -2.14
CA SER A 132 -22.77 0.46 -2.28
C SER A 132 -22.30 0.76 -3.70
N MET A 133 -22.95 1.72 -4.35
CA MET A 133 -22.43 2.30 -5.57
C MET A 133 -21.19 3.12 -5.22
N GLY A 134 -20.02 2.47 -5.21
CA GLY A 134 -18.75 3.11 -4.90
C GLY A 134 -17.60 2.42 -5.60
N LEU A 135 -16.54 3.18 -5.84
CA LEU A 135 -15.28 2.68 -6.36
C LEU A 135 -14.56 1.89 -5.27
N LYS A 136 -14.33 0.58 -5.51
CA LYS A 136 -13.44 -0.22 -4.67
C LYS A 136 -12.07 -0.22 -5.31
N LEU A 137 -11.09 0.37 -4.62
CA LEU A 137 -9.72 0.39 -5.06
C LEU A 137 -8.97 -0.77 -4.41
N GLN A 138 -8.37 -1.62 -5.25
CA GLN A 138 -7.36 -2.58 -4.83
C GLN A 138 -6.00 -2.04 -5.21
N MET A 139 -5.09 -2.04 -4.25
CA MET A 139 -3.75 -1.51 -4.48
C MET A 139 -2.78 -2.65 -4.77
N ARG A 140 -1.93 -2.41 -5.77
CA ARG A 140 -0.77 -3.24 -6.06
C ARG A 140 0.47 -2.37 -5.95
N TYR A 141 1.43 -2.84 -5.18
CA TYR A 141 2.73 -2.21 -5.03
C TYR A 141 3.78 -3.04 -5.75
N SER A 142 4.69 -2.38 -6.45
CA SER A 142 5.80 -3.03 -7.13
C SER A 142 7.11 -2.36 -6.72
N ILE A 143 7.98 -3.14 -6.08
CA ILE A 143 9.25 -2.67 -5.53
C ILE A 143 10.39 -3.42 -6.22
N PRO A 144 11.44 -2.72 -6.70
CA PRO A 144 12.61 -3.38 -7.27
C PRO A 144 13.41 -4.11 -6.18
N LEU A 145 13.96 -5.26 -6.53
CA LEU A 145 14.87 -6.02 -5.70
C LEU A 145 16.07 -6.44 -6.52
N PHE A 146 17.26 -6.07 -6.08
CA PHE A 146 18.51 -6.49 -6.73
C PHE A 146 19.23 -7.51 -5.85
N VAL A 147 19.63 -8.61 -6.45
CA VAL A 147 20.28 -9.73 -5.77
C VAL A 147 21.60 -10.03 -6.46
N TYR A 148 22.66 -10.13 -5.68
CA TYR A 148 24.01 -10.31 -6.17
C TYR A 148 24.50 -11.72 -5.88
N GLY A 149 25.24 -12.30 -6.86
CA GLY A 149 25.96 -13.55 -6.70
C GLY A 149 27.36 -13.33 -6.15
N GLN A 150 27.93 -14.37 -5.54
CA GLN A 150 29.32 -14.37 -5.05
C GLN A 150 30.34 -14.32 -6.16
#